data_d6e7e452ea837eb07b25ea0644bca8cc
#
_entry.id   d6e7e452ea837eb07b25ea0644bca8cc
#
_cell.length_a   1.000
_cell.length_b   1.000
_cell.length_c   1.000
_cell.angle_alpha   90.00
_cell.angle_beta   90.00
_cell.angle_gamma   90.00
#
_symmetry.space_group_name_H-M   'P 1'
#
loop_
_entity.id
_entity.type
_entity.pdbx_description
1 polymer ?
#
loop_
_entity_poly.entity_id
_entity_poly.type
_entity_poly.pdbx_seq_one_letter_code
_entity_poly.pdbx_strand_id
1 'polypeptide(L)'
;DTYDVLEMVDGQWAKISTGEFEGYLNTAAAEDEEETLEDAPEEAPVVPVETAEETAARVSAERRQAVVEYGLQFVGNRYVYGGTNPNKGADCSGFTSYVLRHSAGVELPHSSRSQAVQGREVSAAEIRPGDLVFYASGKRINHVALYIGNGQVVHASNERTGICVSEWTYRNPAKIVNVLGD
;
A
#
# COMPACT_ATOMS: atom_id res chain seq x y z
N ASP A 1 29.74 -30.12 12.07
CA ASP A 1 29.80 -29.13 13.15
C ASP A 1 29.78 -29.87 14.48
N THR A 2 30.68 -29.51 15.40
CA THR A 2 30.78 -30.09 16.74
C THR A 2 29.92 -29.28 17.71
N TYR A 3 29.16 -30.00 18.51
CA TYR A 3 28.32 -29.39 19.57
C TYR A 3 28.54 -30.17 20.88
N ASP A 4 28.39 -29.48 22.01
CA ASP A 4 28.51 -30.09 23.33
C ASP A 4 27.15 -30.58 23.81
N VAL A 5 27.10 -31.84 24.25
CA VAL A 5 25.90 -32.39 24.89
C VAL A 5 25.89 -31.97 26.35
N LEU A 6 24.88 -31.18 26.73
CA LEU A 6 24.76 -30.65 28.08
C LEU A 6 23.98 -31.58 29.03
N GLU A 7 22.92 -32.24 28.57
CA GLU A 7 22.07 -33.10 29.36
C GLU A 7 21.23 -34.05 28.48
N MET A 8 21.02 -35.30 28.98
CA MET A 8 20.09 -36.23 28.34
C MET A 8 18.69 -36.11 28.99
N VAL A 9 17.69 -35.86 28.16
CA VAL A 9 16.30 -35.71 28.61
C VAL A 9 15.48 -36.92 28.08
N ASP A 10 14.89 -37.67 28.96
CA ASP A 10 14.01 -38.83 28.66
C ASP A 10 14.63 -39.95 27.80
N GLY A 11 15.96 -40.08 27.78
CA GLY A 11 16.65 -41.17 27.10
C GLY A 11 16.64 -41.15 25.56
N GLN A 12 15.92 -40.22 24.95
CA GLN A 12 15.79 -40.07 23.50
C GLN A 12 16.15 -38.67 23.01
N TRP A 13 16.29 -37.71 23.91
CA TRP A 13 16.61 -36.33 23.57
C TRP A 13 17.83 -35.85 24.34
N ALA A 14 18.79 -35.28 23.62
CA ALA A 14 19.94 -34.60 24.19
C ALA A 14 19.83 -33.09 24.05
N LYS A 15 20.01 -32.34 25.12
CA LYS A 15 20.19 -30.91 25.08
C LYS A 15 21.61 -30.61 24.60
N ILE A 16 21.74 -29.86 23.54
CA ILE A 16 23.03 -29.52 22.90
C ILE A 16 23.23 -28.02 22.87
N SER A 17 24.50 -27.58 22.87
CA SER A 17 24.90 -26.19 22.73
C SER A 17 26.00 -26.08 21.68
N THR A 18 25.93 -25.03 20.85
CA THR A 18 26.96 -24.63 19.90
C THR A 18 27.71 -23.36 20.36
N GLY A 19 27.46 -22.91 21.61
CA GLY A 19 28.03 -21.67 22.15
C GLY A 19 27.18 -20.42 21.85
N GLU A 20 26.40 -20.41 20.79
CA GLU A 20 25.46 -19.31 20.43
C GLU A 20 23.99 -19.71 20.54
N PHE A 21 23.69 -21.03 20.45
CA PHE A 21 22.35 -21.56 20.53
C PHE A 21 22.29 -22.83 21.39
N GLU A 22 21.23 -22.97 22.16
CA GLU A 22 20.85 -24.20 22.84
C GLU A 22 19.62 -24.80 22.14
N GLY A 23 19.61 -26.14 21.98
CA GLY A 23 18.53 -26.87 21.33
C GLY A 23 18.42 -28.30 21.85
N TYR A 24 17.46 -29.05 21.33
CA TYR A 24 17.28 -30.47 21.65
C TYR A 24 17.44 -31.30 20.39
N LEU A 25 18.27 -32.37 20.48
CA LEU A 25 18.47 -33.35 19.41
C LEU A 25 17.85 -34.68 19.80
N ASN A 26 17.11 -35.29 18.88
CA ASN A 26 16.59 -36.65 19.10
C ASN A 26 17.68 -37.67 18.75
N THR A 27 18.14 -38.43 19.75
CA THR A 27 19.23 -39.42 19.58
C THR A 27 18.75 -40.74 19.01
N ALA A 28 17.43 -41.01 18.94
CA ALA A 28 16.90 -42.22 18.33
C ALA A 28 17.00 -42.24 16.78
N ALA A 29 17.33 -41.11 16.18
CA ALA A 29 17.57 -40.98 14.73
C ALA A 29 19.04 -41.13 14.30
N ALA A 30 19.92 -41.48 15.22
CA ALA A 30 21.36 -41.54 14.99
C ALA A 30 21.96 -42.97 14.83
N GLU A 31 21.10 -44.00 14.78
CA GLU A 31 21.56 -45.38 14.50
C GLU A 31 20.99 -45.84 13.15
N ASP A 32 21.93 -46.16 12.24
CA ASP A 32 21.79 -46.73 10.89
C ASP A 32 21.57 -45.71 9.76
N GLU A 33 22.70 -45.36 9.06
CA GLU A 33 22.84 -45.72 7.65
C GLU A 33 24.24 -45.27 7.15
N GLU A 34 25.11 -46.30 7.04
CA GLU A 34 26.24 -46.28 6.14
C GLU A 34 25.71 -46.71 4.78
N GLU A 35 25.26 -45.77 3.92
CA GLU A 35 25.03 -46.05 2.50
C GLU A 35 25.30 -44.86 1.60
N THR A 36 26.36 -45.04 0.82
CA THR A 36 26.72 -44.54 -0.50
C THR A 36 26.32 -43.11 -0.88
N LEU A 37 27.37 -42.29 -0.98
CA LEU A 37 27.44 -41.05 -1.76
C LEU A 37 27.16 -41.30 -3.24
N GLU A 38 25.95 -40.96 -3.69
CA GLU A 38 25.62 -40.52 -5.06
C GLU A 38 24.17 -40.06 -5.07
N ASP A 39 23.91 -38.81 -4.69
CA ASP A 39 23.03 -37.92 -5.44
C ASP A 39 23.19 -36.48 -4.95
N ALA A 40 23.27 -35.55 -5.88
CA ALA A 40 23.41 -34.14 -5.58
C ALA A 40 22.16 -33.66 -4.82
N PRO A 41 22.27 -32.78 -3.82
CA PRO A 41 21.10 -32.23 -3.18
C PRO A 41 20.32 -31.41 -4.21
N GLU A 42 19.08 -31.83 -4.47
CA GLU A 42 18.06 -31.03 -5.14
C GLU A 42 18.02 -29.68 -4.43
N GLU A 43 18.48 -28.63 -5.13
CA GLU A 43 18.47 -27.26 -4.62
C GLU A 43 17.03 -26.95 -4.20
N ALA A 44 16.82 -26.78 -2.90
CA ALA A 44 15.58 -26.20 -2.38
C ALA A 44 15.35 -24.88 -3.16
N PRO A 45 14.10 -24.60 -3.60
CA PRO A 45 13.81 -23.41 -4.38
C PRO A 45 14.31 -22.20 -3.59
N VAL A 46 15.37 -21.56 -4.09
CA VAL A 46 15.84 -20.26 -3.58
C VAL A 46 14.72 -19.27 -3.85
N VAL A 47 13.91 -19.00 -2.81
CA VAL A 47 12.97 -17.89 -2.86
C VAL A 47 13.82 -16.64 -3.06
N PRO A 48 13.66 -15.89 -4.16
CA PRO A 48 14.44 -14.68 -4.37
C PRO A 48 14.26 -13.76 -3.18
N VAL A 49 15.33 -13.38 -2.52
CA VAL A 49 15.27 -12.40 -1.43
C VAL A 49 14.99 -11.06 -2.09
N GLU A 50 13.78 -10.55 -1.85
CA GLU A 50 13.32 -9.26 -2.38
C GLU A 50 14.30 -8.16 -1.91
N THR A 51 14.76 -7.34 -2.83
CA THR A 51 15.63 -6.20 -2.50
C THR A 51 14.88 -5.14 -1.71
N ALA A 52 15.61 -4.28 -1.00
CA ALA A 52 15.00 -3.17 -0.27
C ALA A 52 14.19 -2.23 -1.19
N GLU A 53 14.62 -2.07 -2.45
CA GLU A 53 13.94 -1.26 -3.46
C GLU A 53 12.65 -1.93 -3.94
N GLU A 54 12.66 -3.23 -4.22
CA GLU A 54 11.48 -4.01 -4.58
C GLU A 54 10.45 -4.02 -3.45
N THR A 55 10.92 -4.21 -2.20
CA THR A 55 10.06 -4.13 -1.01
C THR A 55 9.42 -2.74 -0.88
N ALA A 56 10.18 -1.66 -1.06
CA ALA A 56 9.66 -0.29 -0.99
C ALA A 56 8.64 -0.01 -2.11
N ALA A 57 8.91 -0.47 -3.33
CA ALA A 57 7.99 -0.34 -4.46
C ALA A 57 6.68 -1.09 -4.23
N ARG A 58 6.75 -2.32 -3.68
CA ARG A 58 5.57 -3.12 -3.33
C ARG A 58 4.75 -2.44 -2.24
N VAL A 59 5.37 -1.99 -1.16
CA VAL A 59 4.68 -1.29 -0.06
C VAL A 59 4.01 0.01 -0.55
N SER A 60 4.69 0.76 -1.43
CA SER A 60 4.10 1.95 -2.07
C SER A 60 2.87 1.58 -2.92
N ALA A 61 2.96 0.53 -3.74
CA ALA A 61 1.87 0.07 -4.58
C ALA A 61 0.66 -0.41 -3.73
N GLU A 62 0.89 -1.18 -2.68
CA GLU A 62 -0.14 -1.64 -1.75
C GLU A 62 -0.84 -0.47 -1.05
N ARG A 63 -0.07 0.51 -0.57
CA ARG A 63 -0.61 1.73 0.04
C ARG A 63 -1.49 2.52 -0.92
N ARG A 64 -1.06 2.67 -2.17
CA ARG A 64 -1.81 3.35 -3.23
C ARG A 64 -3.10 2.61 -3.58
N GLN A 65 -3.03 1.28 -3.67
CA GLN A 65 -4.19 0.44 -3.91
C GLN A 65 -5.22 0.57 -2.77
N ALA A 66 -4.79 0.56 -1.52
CA ALA A 66 -5.65 0.74 -0.36
C ALA A 66 -6.39 2.11 -0.38
N VAL A 67 -5.72 3.18 -0.81
CA VAL A 67 -6.34 4.51 -0.99
C VAL A 67 -7.44 4.46 -2.04
N VAL A 68 -7.19 3.83 -3.18
CA VAL A 68 -8.16 3.69 -4.28
C VAL A 68 -9.38 2.87 -3.83
N GLU A 69 -9.16 1.70 -3.26
CA GLU A 69 -10.22 0.80 -2.79
C GLU A 69 -11.09 1.48 -1.73
N TYR A 70 -10.46 2.19 -0.80
CA TYR A 70 -11.19 2.93 0.20
C TYR A 70 -12.03 4.07 -0.39
N GLY A 71 -11.50 4.79 -1.38
CA GLY A 71 -12.23 5.84 -2.08
C GLY A 71 -13.43 5.32 -2.87
N LEU A 72 -13.29 4.16 -3.51
CA LEU A 72 -14.34 3.55 -4.32
C LEU A 72 -15.55 3.08 -3.50
N GLN A 73 -15.39 2.78 -2.22
CA GLN A 73 -16.48 2.37 -1.33
C GLN A 73 -17.58 3.43 -1.20
N PHE A 74 -17.27 4.70 -1.47
CA PHE A 74 -18.21 5.81 -1.34
C PHE A 74 -18.93 6.18 -2.63
N VAL A 75 -18.66 5.49 -3.73
CA VAL A 75 -19.34 5.72 -5.01
C VAL A 75 -20.85 5.52 -4.84
N GLY A 76 -21.65 6.49 -5.32
CA GLY A 76 -23.09 6.54 -5.15
C GLY A 76 -23.54 7.37 -3.94
N ASN A 77 -22.66 7.70 -3.00
CA ASN A 77 -22.98 8.58 -1.87
C ASN A 77 -23.19 10.02 -2.35
N ARG A 78 -23.97 10.78 -1.56
CA ARG A 78 -24.38 12.14 -1.95
C ARG A 78 -23.24 13.16 -1.85
N TYR A 79 -23.27 14.12 -2.74
CA TYR A 79 -22.51 15.36 -2.60
C TYR A 79 -23.20 16.31 -1.62
N VAL A 80 -22.43 16.95 -0.75
CA VAL A 80 -22.88 18.07 0.10
C VAL A 80 -21.78 19.13 0.11
N TYR A 81 -22.12 20.34 -0.35
CA TYR A 81 -21.18 21.46 -0.32
C TYR A 81 -20.71 21.75 1.12
N GLY A 82 -19.39 21.86 1.33
CA GLY A 82 -18.81 22.00 2.67
C GLY A 82 -18.81 20.72 3.50
N GLY A 83 -19.30 19.60 2.98
CA GLY A 83 -19.30 18.31 3.65
C GLY A 83 -17.93 17.66 3.67
N THR A 84 -17.61 16.98 4.78
CA THR A 84 -16.30 16.34 5.02
C THR A 84 -16.38 14.85 5.30
N ASN A 85 -17.57 14.28 5.33
CA ASN A 85 -17.77 12.86 5.62
C ASN A 85 -18.57 12.20 4.49
N PRO A 86 -17.95 11.36 3.64
CA PRO A 86 -18.62 10.73 2.50
C PRO A 86 -19.84 9.90 2.88
N ASN A 87 -19.92 9.35 4.10
CA ASN A 87 -21.09 8.60 4.56
C ASN A 87 -22.32 9.50 4.84
N LYS A 88 -22.07 10.80 5.10
CA LYS A 88 -23.11 11.80 5.38
C LYS A 88 -23.28 12.82 4.26
N GLY A 89 -22.34 12.85 3.33
CA GLY A 89 -22.19 13.77 2.22
C GLY A 89 -20.89 14.56 2.32
N ALA A 90 -20.19 14.67 1.22
CA ALA A 90 -18.93 15.39 1.11
C ALA A 90 -18.86 16.22 -0.15
N ASP A 91 -18.10 17.32 -0.14
CA ASP A 91 -17.66 17.99 -1.35
C ASP A 91 -16.33 17.39 -1.86
N CYS A 92 -15.80 17.90 -2.97
CA CYS A 92 -14.63 17.34 -3.63
C CYS A 92 -13.39 17.27 -2.71
N SER A 93 -13.09 18.34 -2.00
CA SER A 93 -11.93 18.41 -1.09
C SER A 93 -12.18 17.72 0.25
N GLY A 94 -13.41 17.69 0.72
CA GLY A 94 -13.81 16.92 1.90
C GLY A 94 -13.72 15.43 1.65
N PHE A 95 -14.10 14.98 0.46
CA PHE A 95 -13.96 13.59 0.03
C PHE A 95 -12.49 13.15 0.00
N THR A 96 -11.62 13.88 -0.71
CA THR A 96 -10.20 13.53 -0.82
C THR A 96 -9.48 13.59 0.52
N SER A 97 -9.76 14.59 1.37
CA SER A 97 -9.21 14.67 2.74
C SER A 97 -9.63 13.45 3.57
N TYR A 98 -10.91 13.09 3.52
CA TYR A 98 -11.42 11.95 4.27
C TYR A 98 -10.79 10.64 3.84
N VAL A 99 -10.74 10.38 2.54
CA VAL A 99 -10.16 9.14 1.99
C VAL A 99 -8.69 9.02 2.39
N LEU A 100 -7.86 10.03 2.10
CA LEU A 100 -6.42 9.99 2.36
C LEU A 100 -6.07 9.91 3.86
N ARG A 101 -6.85 10.58 4.69
CA ARG A 101 -6.68 10.51 6.14
C ARG A 101 -6.91 9.09 6.67
N HIS A 102 -8.01 8.43 6.25
CA HIS A 102 -8.41 7.14 6.82
C HIS A 102 -7.71 5.95 6.17
N SER A 103 -7.24 6.06 4.93
CA SER A 103 -6.56 4.97 4.22
C SER A 103 -5.04 5.04 4.28
N ALA A 104 -4.46 6.27 4.36
CA ALA A 104 -3.02 6.46 4.27
C ALA A 104 -2.43 7.34 5.39
N GLY A 105 -3.26 7.86 6.31
CA GLY A 105 -2.82 8.75 7.38
C GLY A 105 -2.36 10.13 6.91
N VAL A 106 -2.74 10.55 5.69
CA VAL A 106 -2.35 11.84 5.12
C VAL A 106 -3.39 12.89 5.44
N GLU A 107 -3.01 13.89 6.23
CA GLU A 107 -3.87 15.02 6.60
C GLU A 107 -3.81 16.10 5.51
N LEU A 108 -4.96 16.43 4.95
CA LEU A 108 -5.10 17.48 3.95
C LEU A 108 -6.12 18.54 4.38
N PRO A 109 -5.90 19.82 4.04
CA PRO A 109 -6.86 20.88 4.33
C PRO A 109 -8.15 20.69 3.51
N HIS A 110 -9.29 21.11 4.08
CA HIS A 110 -10.60 21.10 3.39
C HIS A 110 -10.70 22.26 2.40
N SER A 111 -9.86 22.23 1.37
CA SER A 111 -9.87 23.19 0.25
C SER A 111 -9.07 22.62 -0.91
N SER A 112 -9.67 22.50 -2.09
CA SER A 112 -8.98 22.02 -3.29
C SER A 112 -7.75 22.87 -3.65
N ARG A 113 -7.82 24.18 -3.44
CA ARG A 113 -6.67 25.11 -3.67
C ARG A 113 -5.54 24.85 -2.69
N SER A 114 -5.85 24.64 -1.43
CA SER A 114 -4.84 24.37 -0.41
C SER A 114 -4.25 22.96 -0.59
N GLN A 115 -5.03 21.99 -1.04
CA GLN A 115 -4.54 20.65 -1.37
C GLN A 115 -3.59 20.67 -2.58
N ALA A 116 -3.84 21.54 -3.56
CA ALA A 116 -3.02 21.63 -4.77
C ALA A 116 -1.57 22.13 -4.53
N VAL A 117 -1.27 22.59 -3.33
CA VAL A 117 0.06 23.01 -2.91
C VAL A 117 0.67 22.09 -1.85
N GLN A 118 0.01 20.96 -1.56
CA GLN A 118 0.54 19.90 -0.71
C GLN A 118 1.28 18.87 -1.57
N GLY A 119 2.34 18.28 -1.04
CA GLY A 119 3.07 17.22 -1.72
C GLY A 119 3.88 17.66 -2.96
N ARG A 120 4.16 16.71 -3.83
CA ARG A 120 5.00 16.88 -5.03
C ARG A 120 4.14 16.93 -6.30
N GLU A 121 4.34 17.94 -7.13
CA GLU A 121 3.72 17.99 -8.47
C GLU A 121 4.31 16.89 -9.36
N VAL A 122 3.44 16.18 -10.09
CA VAL A 122 3.82 15.12 -11.03
C VAL A 122 3.26 15.41 -12.42
N SER A 123 3.95 14.92 -13.43
CA SER A 123 3.49 15.04 -14.82
C SER A 123 2.38 14.03 -15.12
N ALA A 124 1.65 14.27 -16.22
CA ALA A 124 0.63 13.31 -16.71
C ALA A 124 1.20 11.93 -17.09
N ALA A 125 2.49 11.86 -17.44
CA ALA A 125 3.17 10.61 -17.75
C ALA A 125 3.55 9.81 -16.49
N GLU A 126 3.63 10.47 -15.33
CA GLU A 126 4.05 9.89 -14.05
C GLU A 126 2.87 9.68 -13.09
N ILE A 127 1.64 9.98 -13.53
CA ILE A 127 0.45 9.85 -12.68
C ILE A 127 0.25 8.40 -12.25
N ARG A 128 0.06 8.21 -10.95
CA ARG A 128 -0.19 6.89 -10.35
C ARG A 128 -1.49 6.88 -9.54
N PRO A 129 -2.14 5.72 -9.36
CA PRO A 129 -3.28 5.59 -8.47
C PRO A 129 -2.98 6.19 -7.09
N GLY A 130 -3.93 6.93 -6.52
CA GLY A 130 -3.74 7.65 -5.27
C GLY A 130 -3.26 9.11 -5.42
N ASP A 131 -2.84 9.55 -6.62
CA ASP A 131 -2.51 10.94 -6.87
C ASP A 131 -3.78 11.79 -6.99
N LEU A 132 -3.65 13.08 -6.66
CA LEU A 132 -4.74 14.04 -6.75
C LEU A 132 -4.68 14.81 -8.07
N VAL A 133 -5.79 14.83 -8.79
CA VAL A 133 -5.98 15.59 -10.02
C VAL A 133 -6.82 16.83 -9.73
N PHE A 134 -6.30 18.00 -10.09
CA PHE A 134 -6.94 19.28 -9.87
C PHE A 134 -7.43 19.89 -11.17
N TYR A 135 -8.62 20.49 -11.11
CA TYR A 135 -9.24 21.16 -12.23
C TYR A 135 -9.48 22.62 -11.90
N ALA A 136 -9.40 23.47 -12.94
CA ALA A 136 -9.53 24.90 -12.79
C ALA A 136 -10.65 25.48 -13.67
N SER A 137 -11.18 26.61 -13.24
CA SER A 137 -11.96 27.52 -14.07
C SER A 137 -11.12 28.80 -14.27
N GLY A 138 -10.69 29.03 -15.50
CA GLY A 138 -9.64 30.00 -15.77
C GLY A 138 -8.34 29.66 -15.03
N LYS A 139 -7.84 30.59 -14.23
CA LYS A 139 -6.61 30.40 -13.43
C LYS A 139 -6.86 29.84 -12.02
N ARG A 140 -8.13 29.64 -11.65
CA ARG A 140 -8.50 29.28 -10.27
C ARG A 140 -8.87 27.81 -10.17
N ILE A 141 -8.11 27.04 -9.38
CA ILE A 141 -8.48 25.67 -8.99
C ILE A 141 -9.81 25.71 -8.22
N ASN A 142 -10.75 24.90 -8.64
CA ASN A 142 -12.10 24.82 -8.09
C ASN A 142 -12.59 23.38 -7.87
N HIS A 143 -11.81 22.39 -8.24
CA HIS A 143 -12.19 20.98 -8.06
C HIS A 143 -10.95 20.09 -7.88
N VAL A 144 -11.15 18.96 -7.19
CA VAL A 144 -10.13 17.93 -6.97
C VAL A 144 -10.78 16.56 -7.08
N ALA A 145 -10.03 15.61 -7.62
CA ALA A 145 -10.41 14.21 -7.76
C ALA A 145 -9.24 13.30 -7.39
N LEU A 146 -9.52 12.08 -6.97
CA LEU A 146 -8.55 11.04 -6.70
C LEU A 146 -8.37 10.17 -7.95
N TYR A 147 -7.16 10.06 -8.46
CA TYR A 147 -6.85 9.18 -9.58
C TYR A 147 -6.84 7.70 -9.14
N ILE A 148 -7.56 6.87 -9.85
CA ILE A 148 -7.75 5.45 -9.51
C ILE A 148 -7.08 4.49 -10.49
N GLY A 149 -6.33 5.03 -11.47
CA GLY A 149 -5.74 4.23 -12.54
C GLY A 149 -6.62 4.16 -13.80
N ASN A 150 -6.08 3.59 -14.86
CA ASN A 150 -6.78 3.34 -16.14
C ASN A 150 -7.45 4.58 -16.75
N GLY A 151 -6.89 5.76 -16.54
CA GLY A 151 -7.46 7.00 -17.04
C GLY A 151 -8.71 7.48 -16.28
N GLN A 152 -8.94 7.01 -15.06
CA GLN A 152 -10.15 7.31 -14.30
C GLN A 152 -9.85 8.00 -12.97
N VAL A 153 -10.82 8.76 -12.50
CA VAL A 153 -10.82 9.39 -11.18
C VAL A 153 -12.12 9.10 -10.44
N VAL A 154 -12.05 9.04 -9.11
CA VAL A 154 -13.22 9.09 -8.24
C VAL A 154 -13.28 10.44 -7.54
N HIS A 155 -14.47 11.06 -7.51
CA HIS A 155 -14.65 12.38 -6.94
C HIS A 155 -16.09 12.65 -6.48
N ALA A 156 -16.24 13.51 -5.49
CA ALA A 156 -17.53 14.11 -5.17
C ALA A 156 -17.80 15.21 -6.20
N SER A 157 -18.66 14.93 -7.18
CA SER A 157 -18.82 15.75 -8.38
C SER A 157 -19.75 16.95 -8.17
N ASN A 158 -21.02 16.67 -7.91
CA ASN A 158 -22.08 17.68 -7.69
C ASN A 158 -23.30 17.03 -7.02
N GLU A 159 -24.29 17.84 -6.65
CA GLU A 159 -25.50 17.38 -5.94
C GLU A 159 -26.36 16.39 -6.74
N ARG A 160 -26.27 16.41 -8.06
CA ARG A 160 -27.05 15.51 -8.93
C ARG A 160 -26.40 14.12 -9.06
N THR A 161 -25.08 14.07 -9.14
CA THR A 161 -24.33 12.82 -9.40
C THR A 161 -23.72 12.24 -8.14
N GLY A 162 -23.53 13.04 -7.09
CA GLY A 162 -22.87 12.59 -5.87
C GLY A 162 -21.41 12.27 -6.08
N ILE A 163 -20.94 11.23 -5.39
CA ILE A 163 -19.60 10.65 -5.55
C ILE A 163 -19.66 9.64 -6.70
N CYS A 164 -18.84 9.84 -7.72
CA CYS A 164 -18.87 9.03 -8.94
C CYS A 164 -17.46 8.86 -9.53
N VAL A 165 -17.36 7.90 -10.45
CA VAL A 165 -16.18 7.70 -11.29
C VAL A 165 -16.36 8.45 -12.61
N SER A 166 -15.29 9.08 -13.09
CA SER A 166 -15.26 9.79 -14.37
C SER A 166 -13.91 9.57 -15.05
N GLU A 167 -13.84 9.81 -16.36
CA GLU A 167 -12.56 9.94 -17.05
C GLU A 167 -11.76 11.10 -16.44
N TRP A 168 -10.47 10.93 -16.19
CA TRP A 168 -9.64 11.98 -15.59
C TRP A 168 -9.53 13.23 -16.47
N THR A 169 -9.80 13.08 -17.77
CA THR A 169 -9.81 14.16 -18.78
C THR A 169 -11.21 14.72 -19.05
N TYR A 170 -12.25 14.34 -18.26
CA TYR A 170 -13.61 14.89 -18.42
C TYR A 170 -13.64 16.44 -18.33
N ARG A 171 -12.63 17.01 -17.68
CA ARG A 171 -12.22 18.40 -17.75
C ARG A 171 -10.70 18.42 -17.98
N ASN A 172 -10.17 19.53 -18.52
CA ASN A 172 -8.75 19.66 -18.70
C ASN A 172 -8.04 19.72 -17.32
N PRO A 173 -7.18 18.76 -16.98
CA PRO A 173 -6.43 18.80 -15.72
C PRO A 173 -5.51 20.03 -15.65
N ALA A 174 -5.57 20.76 -14.56
CA ALA A 174 -4.74 21.94 -14.35
C ALA A 174 -3.44 21.61 -13.58
N LYS A 175 -3.49 20.56 -12.73
CA LYS A 175 -2.36 20.13 -11.91
C LYS A 175 -2.59 18.72 -11.40
N ILE A 176 -1.49 17.98 -11.19
CA ILE A 176 -1.51 16.66 -10.55
C ILE A 176 -0.50 16.69 -9.40
N VAL A 177 -0.87 16.13 -8.25
CA VAL A 177 -0.02 16.16 -7.06
C VAL A 177 0.02 14.79 -6.40
N ASN A 178 1.23 14.30 -6.13
CA ASN A 178 1.48 13.18 -5.25
C ASN A 178 1.57 13.69 -3.80
N VAL A 179 0.65 13.22 -2.95
CA VAL A 179 0.60 13.56 -1.52
C VAL A 179 0.99 12.37 -0.62
N LEU A 180 1.28 11.21 -1.20
CA LEU A 180 1.65 10.00 -0.46
C LEU A 180 3.15 9.96 -0.09
N GLY A 181 3.99 10.77 -0.76
CA GLY A 181 5.40 10.96 -0.40
C GLY A 181 6.35 9.87 -0.91
N ASP A 182 5.93 9.14 -1.94
CA ASP A 182 6.68 8.05 -2.57
C ASP A 182 7.12 8.37 -4.02
#